data_44b360022c595b0afc417699927486bc
#
_entry.id   44b360022c595b0afc417699927486bc
#
_cell.length_a   1.000
_cell.length_b   1.000
_cell.length_c   1.000
_cell.angle_alpha   90.00
_cell.angle_beta   90.00
_cell.angle_gamma   90.00
#
_symmetry.space_group_name_H-M   'P 1'
#
loop_
_entity.id
_entity.type
_entity.pdbx_description
1 polymer ?
#
loop_
_entity_poly.entity_id
_entity_poly.type
_entity_poly.pdbx_seq_one_letter_code
_entity_poly.pdbx_strand_id
1 'polypeptide(L)'
;MLPDHLDYDLKILFIGFNPGLQSEEVGHHYANPTNRFFAVLNKAGLTDRKLSPEEDHRLLEYGYGLTNIVDRPTRGASDLTIEDYVQGRKHLLKKINVYMPLVNCYVGKGVYQKLSGIKKVDWGFQPINQVEGVRDFVAPSTSGLVRMSLKELTEIYRQLKLY
;
A
#
# COMPACT_ATOMS: atom_id res chain seq x y z
N MET A 1 8.85 -15.86 -3.17
CA MET A 1 7.64 -15.06 -2.91
C MET A 1 8.03 -13.79 -2.15
N LEU A 2 7.44 -12.65 -2.50
CA LEU A 2 7.71 -11.38 -1.81
C LEU A 2 7.12 -11.43 -0.39
N PRO A 3 7.94 -11.26 0.67
CA PRO A 3 7.42 -11.31 2.03
C PRO A 3 6.65 -10.04 2.39
N ASP A 4 5.61 -10.20 3.21
CA ASP A 4 4.99 -9.06 3.88
C ASP A 4 5.91 -8.53 4.97
N HIS A 5 5.77 -7.25 5.30
CA HIS A 5 6.40 -6.65 6.48
C HIS A 5 5.28 -6.22 7.43
N LEU A 6 5.01 -7.06 8.40
CA LEU A 6 3.89 -6.90 9.33
C LEU A 6 4.38 -6.97 10.78
N ASP A 7 3.72 -6.21 11.64
CA ASP A 7 3.95 -6.24 13.07
C ASP A 7 2.71 -5.72 13.78
N TYR A 8 2.67 -5.89 15.09
CA TYR A 8 1.65 -5.26 15.93
C TYR A 8 1.97 -3.79 16.14
N ASP A 9 0.98 -3.01 16.53
CA ASP A 9 1.12 -1.58 16.83
C ASP A 9 1.61 -0.73 15.65
N LEU A 10 1.29 -1.15 14.42
CA LEU A 10 1.59 -0.35 13.24
C LEU A 10 0.74 0.92 13.22
N LYS A 11 1.38 2.02 12.86
CA LYS A 11 0.68 3.28 12.58
C LYS A 11 -0.05 3.19 11.25
N ILE A 12 0.65 2.69 10.22
CA ILE A 12 0.12 2.60 8.86
C ILE A 12 0.51 1.26 8.26
N LEU A 13 -0.47 0.58 7.67
CA LEU A 13 -0.24 -0.58 6.80
C LEU A 13 -0.46 -0.13 5.36
N PHE A 14 0.60 -0.12 4.55
CA PHE A 14 0.49 0.20 3.12
C PHE A 14 0.13 -1.07 2.35
N ILE A 15 -0.93 -0.99 1.56
CA ILE A 15 -1.51 -2.13 0.85
C ILE A 15 -1.51 -1.85 -0.65
N GLY A 16 -0.72 -2.62 -1.40
CA GLY A 16 -0.67 -2.54 -2.86
C GLY A 16 -1.55 -3.59 -3.53
N PHE A 17 -1.55 -3.62 -4.87
CA PHE A 17 -2.29 -4.63 -5.65
C PHE A 17 -1.63 -6.00 -5.52
N ASN A 18 -0.41 -6.12 -6.01
CA ASN A 18 0.35 -7.36 -6.02
C ASN A 18 1.81 -7.05 -6.36
N PRO A 19 2.74 -7.98 -6.12
CA PRO A 19 4.13 -7.76 -6.51
C PRO A 19 4.27 -7.62 -8.02
N GLY A 20 5.02 -6.62 -8.47
CA GLY A 20 5.53 -6.62 -9.83
C GLY A 20 6.58 -7.71 -10.00
N LEU A 21 6.87 -8.11 -11.24
CA LEU A 21 7.86 -9.16 -11.50
C LEU A 21 9.23 -8.81 -10.93
N GLN A 22 9.64 -7.55 -11.04
CA GLN A 22 10.93 -7.12 -10.52
C GLN A 22 10.99 -7.18 -8.98
N SER A 23 9.91 -6.76 -8.30
CA SER A 23 9.84 -6.86 -6.83
C SER A 23 9.92 -8.31 -6.36
N GLU A 24 9.22 -9.20 -7.05
CA GLU A 24 9.28 -10.64 -6.75
C GLU A 24 10.68 -11.19 -6.95
N GLU A 25 11.36 -10.80 -8.05
CA GLU A 25 12.70 -11.27 -8.37
C GLU A 25 13.72 -10.84 -7.32
N VAL A 26 13.69 -9.58 -6.88
CA VAL A 26 14.68 -9.06 -5.93
C VAL A 26 14.25 -9.24 -4.46
N GLY A 27 12.99 -9.59 -4.21
CA GLY A 27 12.49 -9.81 -2.85
C GLY A 27 12.20 -8.54 -2.06
N HIS A 28 11.96 -7.41 -2.73
CA HIS A 28 11.69 -6.12 -2.08
C HIS A 28 10.51 -5.41 -2.72
N HIS A 29 9.68 -4.77 -1.88
CA HIS A 29 8.51 -4.03 -2.32
C HIS A 29 8.89 -2.77 -3.11
N TYR A 30 8.07 -2.44 -4.10
CA TYR A 30 8.21 -1.21 -4.91
C TYR A 30 9.60 -1.08 -5.56
N ALA A 31 10.16 -2.21 -6.00
CA ALA A 31 11.54 -2.28 -6.48
C ALA A 31 11.75 -1.80 -7.91
N ASN A 32 10.67 -1.57 -8.68
CA ASN A 32 10.82 -1.02 -10.03
C ASN A 32 11.47 0.37 -9.93
N PRO A 33 12.58 0.65 -10.66
CA PRO A 33 13.27 1.94 -10.56
C PRO A 33 12.41 3.17 -10.84
N THR A 34 11.32 3.01 -11.61
CA THR A 34 10.40 4.12 -11.90
C THR A 34 9.35 4.32 -10.82
N ASN A 35 9.23 3.41 -9.85
CA ASN A 35 8.26 3.54 -8.77
C ASN A 35 8.72 4.64 -7.80
N ARG A 36 7.77 5.50 -7.41
CA ARG A 36 8.05 6.67 -6.59
C ARG A 36 7.67 6.49 -5.12
N PHE A 37 7.37 5.27 -4.67
CA PHE A 37 6.87 5.02 -3.33
C PHE A 37 7.78 5.60 -2.23
N PHE A 38 9.07 5.22 -2.23
CA PHE A 38 10.00 5.68 -1.20
C PHE A 38 10.27 7.19 -1.27
N ALA A 39 10.30 7.75 -2.49
CA ALA A 39 10.43 9.20 -2.67
C ALA A 39 9.22 9.95 -2.11
N VAL A 40 8.01 9.45 -2.36
CA VAL A 40 6.77 10.04 -1.86
C VAL A 40 6.74 10.01 -0.33
N LEU A 41 7.08 8.88 0.29
CA LEU A 41 7.10 8.77 1.75
C LEU A 41 8.05 9.80 2.37
N ASN A 42 9.25 9.95 1.80
CA ASN A 42 10.21 10.92 2.30
C ASN A 42 9.72 12.36 2.11
N LYS A 43 9.26 12.70 0.92
CA LYS A 43 8.78 14.07 0.64
C LYS A 43 7.53 14.43 1.42
N ALA A 44 6.70 13.45 1.73
CA ALA A 44 5.51 13.65 2.58
C ALA A 44 5.86 13.78 4.08
N GLY A 45 7.10 13.56 4.44
CA GLY A 45 7.56 13.67 5.84
C GLY A 45 7.29 12.41 6.66
N LEU A 46 6.97 11.28 6.01
CA LEU A 46 6.71 10.02 6.69
C LEU A 46 7.99 9.29 7.06
N THR A 47 9.05 9.48 6.29
CA THR A 47 10.39 9.00 6.64
C THR A 47 11.37 10.17 6.66
N ASP A 48 12.37 10.09 7.54
CA ASP A 48 13.36 11.16 7.72
C ASP A 48 14.40 11.21 6.59
N ARG A 49 14.53 10.13 5.82
CA ARG A 49 15.33 10.07 4.61
C ARG A 49 14.67 9.18 3.58
N LYS A 50 15.10 9.29 2.32
CA LYS A 50 14.60 8.42 1.25
C LYS A 50 15.22 7.04 1.41
N LEU A 51 14.39 6.04 1.73
CA LEU A 51 14.83 4.64 1.77
C LEU A 51 14.90 4.07 0.35
N SER A 52 15.70 3.02 0.18
CA SER A 52 15.73 2.24 -1.05
C SER A 52 14.85 0.99 -0.91
N PRO A 53 14.48 0.33 -2.02
CA PRO A 53 13.73 -0.92 -1.94
C PRO A 53 14.41 -1.98 -1.06
N GLU A 54 15.74 -2.06 -1.07
CA GLU A 54 16.51 -3.01 -0.26
C GLU A 54 16.33 -2.76 1.25
N GLU A 55 15.88 -1.57 1.61
CA GLU A 55 15.61 -1.17 2.99
C GLU A 55 14.12 -1.24 3.34
N ASP A 56 13.29 -1.87 2.52
CA ASP A 56 11.83 -1.88 2.71
C ASP A 56 11.41 -2.38 4.10
N HIS A 57 12.13 -3.36 4.67
CA HIS A 57 11.90 -3.89 6.02
C HIS A 57 12.10 -2.83 7.11
N ARG A 58 12.90 -1.80 6.85
CA ARG A 58 13.15 -0.71 7.82
C ARG A 58 11.93 0.18 8.03
N LEU A 59 10.92 0.10 7.16
CA LEU A 59 9.66 0.83 7.37
C LEU A 59 8.99 0.41 8.69
N LEU A 60 9.22 -0.81 9.16
CA LEU A 60 8.71 -1.26 10.45
C LEU A 60 9.25 -0.41 11.61
N GLU A 61 10.48 0.11 11.50
CA GLU A 61 11.07 1.00 12.52
C GLU A 61 10.31 2.31 12.64
N TYR A 62 9.60 2.74 11.57
CA TYR A 62 8.75 3.92 11.57
C TYR A 62 7.31 3.59 12.00
N GLY A 63 7.00 2.33 12.22
CA GLY A 63 5.64 1.88 12.47
C GLY A 63 4.84 1.66 11.20
N TYR A 64 5.48 1.44 10.07
CA TYR A 64 4.83 1.21 8.78
C TYR A 64 5.03 -0.22 8.32
N GLY A 65 3.94 -0.87 7.91
CA GLY A 65 3.97 -2.21 7.33
C GLY A 65 3.69 -2.19 5.84
N LEU A 66 4.01 -3.29 5.18
CA LEU A 66 3.81 -3.48 3.74
C LEU A 66 3.16 -4.82 3.46
N THR A 67 2.10 -4.79 2.65
CA THR A 67 1.45 -6.00 2.13
C THR A 67 0.80 -5.70 0.78
N ASN A 68 0.23 -6.71 0.16
CA ASN A 68 -0.55 -6.59 -1.07
C ASN A 68 -1.86 -7.35 -0.91
N ILE A 69 -2.90 -6.93 -1.66
CA ILE A 69 -4.17 -7.67 -1.64
C ILE A 69 -4.03 -9.03 -2.32
N VAL A 70 -3.16 -9.16 -3.31
CA VAL A 70 -2.88 -10.41 -4.03
C VAL A 70 -1.40 -10.74 -3.95
N ASP A 71 -1.07 -12.00 -3.63
CA ASP A 71 0.32 -12.43 -3.49
C ASP A 71 0.98 -12.79 -4.83
N ARG A 72 0.19 -13.13 -5.84
CA ARG A 72 0.69 -13.58 -7.14
C ARG A 72 1.36 -12.45 -7.90
N PRO A 73 2.64 -12.59 -8.27
CA PRO A 73 3.31 -11.54 -9.05
C PRO A 73 2.83 -11.54 -10.49
N THR A 74 2.69 -10.33 -11.06
CA THR A 74 2.35 -10.13 -12.46
C THR A 74 3.10 -8.93 -13.01
N ARG A 75 3.07 -8.78 -14.33
CA ARG A 75 3.66 -7.62 -14.98
C ARG A 75 2.88 -6.35 -14.66
N GLY A 76 1.56 -6.46 -14.57
CA GLY A 76 0.69 -5.34 -14.21
C GLY A 76 -0.56 -5.84 -13.50
N ALA A 77 -1.19 -4.97 -12.71
CA ALA A 77 -2.39 -5.32 -11.93
C ALA A 77 -3.56 -5.77 -12.83
N SER A 78 -3.60 -5.34 -14.08
CA SER A 78 -4.63 -5.76 -15.04
C SER A 78 -4.58 -7.24 -15.39
N ASP A 79 -3.46 -7.92 -15.08
CA ASP A 79 -3.32 -9.36 -15.28
C ASP A 79 -3.96 -10.19 -14.17
N LEU A 80 -4.41 -9.55 -13.08
CA LEU A 80 -5.06 -10.23 -11.96
C LEU A 80 -6.51 -10.59 -12.33
N THR A 81 -6.92 -11.76 -11.88
CA THR A 81 -8.27 -12.30 -12.14
C THR A 81 -9.22 -11.98 -10.99
N ILE A 82 -10.52 -12.16 -11.24
CA ILE A 82 -11.55 -12.04 -10.20
C ILE A 82 -11.24 -12.99 -9.03
N GLU A 83 -10.83 -14.22 -9.33
CA GLU A 83 -10.50 -15.21 -8.31
C GLU A 83 -9.30 -14.77 -7.46
N ASP A 84 -8.28 -14.16 -8.07
CA ASP A 84 -7.15 -13.60 -7.34
C ASP A 84 -7.64 -12.61 -6.27
N TYR A 85 -8.57 -11.73 -6.63
CA TYR A 85 -9.11 -10.73 -5.70
C TYR A 85 -10.02 -11.35 -4.64
N VAL A 86 -10.82 -12.37 -4.99
CA VAL A 86 -11.68 -13.05 -4.02
C VAL A 86 -10.85 -13.67 -2.92
N GLN A 87 -9.80 -14.42 -3.27
CA GLN A 87 -8.90 -15.03 -2.29
C GLN A 87 -8.07 -14.00 -1.56
N GLY A 88 -7.53 -13.02 -2.28
CA GLY A 88 -6.72 -11.96 -1.72
C GLY A 88 -7.46 -11.14 -0.68
N ARG A 89 -8.73 -10.81 -0.94
CA ARG A 89 -9.58 -10.08 -0.01
C ARG A 89 -9.72 -10.84 1.32
N LYS A 90 -9.95 -12.13 1.26
CA LYS A 90 -10.08 -12.97 2.47
C LYS A 90 -8.79 -12.95 3.29
N HIS A 91 -7.64 -13.13 2.62
CA HIS A 91 -6.34 -13.14 3.29
C HIS A 91 -6.01 -11.78 3.88
N LEU A 92 -6.27 -10.72 3.14
CA LEU A 92 -6.00 -9.35 3.60
C LEU A 92 -6.83 -9.00 4.84
N LEU A 93 -8.11 -9.31 4.83
CA LEU A 93 -8.98 -9.06 5.99
C LEU A 93 -8.49 -9.80 7.24
N LYS A 94 -8.00 -11.04 7.09
CA LYS A 94 -7.40 -11.78 8.20
C LYS A 94 -6.17 -11.04 8.76
N LYS A 95 -5.28 -10.58 7.89
CA LYS A 95 -4.09 -9.82 8.32
C LYS A 95 -4.48 -8.57 9.07
N ILE A 96 -5.42 -7.80 8.54
CA ILE A 96 -5.89 -6.56 9.19
C ILE A 96 -6.49 -6.86 10.58
N ASN A 97 -7.31 -7.90 10.67
CA ASN A 97 -7.93 -8.28 11.94
C ASN A 97 -6.92 -8.81 12.98
N VAL A 98 -5.82 -9.39 12.54
CA VAL A 98 -4.75 -9.87 13.44
C VAL A 98 -3.90 -8.71 13.93
N TYR A 99 -3.42 -7.86 13.02
CA TYR A 99 -2.43 -6.83 13.34
C TYR A 99 -3.04 -5.50 13.74
N MET A 100 -4.28 -5.23 13.36
CA MET A 100 -5.03 -4.02 13.75
C MET A 100 -4.21 -2.73 13.66
N PRO A 101 -3.70 -2.36 12.47
CA PRO A 101 -2.99 -1.08 12.33
C PRO A 101 -3.93 0.09 12.61
N LEU A 102 -3.39 1.25 12.95
CA LEU A 102 -4.23 2.44 13.15
C LEU A 102 -4.85 2.89 11.83
N VAL A 103 -4.08 2.81 10.75
CA VAL A 103 -4.52 3.23 9.41
C VAL A 103 -4.13 2.17 8.38
N ASN A 104 -5.07 1.82 7.50
CA ASN A 104 -4.77 1.12 6.26
C ASN A 104 -4.64 2.16 5.15
N CYS A 105 -3.48 2.22 4.50
CA CYS A 105 -3.29 3.06 3.32
C CYS A 105 -3.33 2.19 2.06
N TYR A 106 -4.41 2.29 1.32
CA TYR A 106 -4.56 1.56 0.05
C TYR A 106 -3.85 2.34 -1.06
N VAL A 107 -2.82 1.74 -1.61
CA VAL A 107 -1.98 2.36 -2.65
C VAL A 107 -2.58 2.07 -4.01
N GLY A 108 -3.51 2.93 -4.40
CA GLY A 108 -4.33 2.83 -5.60
C GLY A 108 -5.81 2.67 -5.28
N LYS A 109 -6.67 3.45 -5.97
CA LYS A 109 -8.13 3.35 -5.79
C LYS A 109 -8.63 1.93 -6.01
N GLY A 110 -8.09 1.25 -7.03
CA GLY A 110 -8.51 -0.09 -7.39
C GLY A 110 -8.33 -1.10 -6.26
N VAL A 111 -7.28 -0.94 -5.44
CA VAL A 111 -7.05 -1.82 -4.27
C VAL A 111 -8.22 -1.69 -3.31
N TYR A 112 -8.58 -0.47 -2.96
CA TYR A 112 -9.69 -0.22 -2.04
C TYR A 112 -11.03 -0.67 -2.63
N GLN A 113 -11.26 -0.40 -3.92
CA GLN A 113 -12.48 -0.84 -4.61
C GLN A 113 -12.62 -2.37 -4.56
N LYS A 114 -11.53 -3.10 -4.74
CA LYS A 114 -11.55 -4.57 -4.70
C LYS A 114 -11.78 -5.11 -3.30
N LEU A 115 -11.24 -4.44 -2.28
CA LEU A 115 -11.47 -4.85 -0.91
C LEU A 115 -12.89 -4.51 -0.45
N SER A 116 -13.33 -3.28 -0.66
CA SER A 116 -14.56 -2.74 -0.10
C SER A 116 -15.82 -2.99 -0.93
N GLY A 117 -15.67 -3.13 -2.25
CA GLY A 117 -16.80 -3.17 -3.18
C GLY A 117 -17.38 -1.79 -3.48
N ILE A 118 -16.82 -0.72 -2.92
CA ILE A 118 -17.28 0.66 -3.15
C ILE A 118 -16.69 1.17 -4.45
N LYS A 119 -17.53 1.67 -5.35
CA LYS A 119 -17.09 2.10 -6.69
C LYS A 119 -16.61 3.54 -6.74
N LYS A 120 -17.32 4.44 -6.06
CA LYS A 120 -16.94 5.86 -6.04
C LYS A 120 -16.10 6.14 -4.81
N VAL A 121 -14.83 6.48 -5.03
CA VAL A 121 -13.84 6.65 -3.99
C VAL A 121 -13.08 7.94 -4.22
N ASP A 122 -12.99 8.77 -3.19
CA ASP A 122 -12.15 9.97 -3.18
C ASP A 122 -10.81 9.67 -2.51
N TRP A 123 -9.80 10.47 -2.80
CA TRP A 123 -8.51 10.36 -2.11
C TRP A 123 -8.65 10.73 -0.64
N GLY A 124 -7.79 10.15 0.19
CA GLY A 124 -7.69 10.50 1.60
C GLY A 124 -8.47 9.57 2.52
N PHE A 125 -8.73 10.05 3.73
CA PHE A 125 -9.48 9.27 4.71
C PHE A 125 -10.91 9.07 4.26
N GLN A 126 -11.39 7.83 4.39
CA GLN A 126 -12.71 7.45 3.94
C GLN A 126 -13.75 7.70 5.04
N PRO A 127 -15.02 8.00 4.65
CA PRO A 127 -16.08 8.23 5.63
C PRO A 127 -16.50 6.97 6.38
N ILE A 128 -16.25 5.79 5.80
CA ILE A 128 -16.60 4.49 6.37
C ILE A 128 -15.35 3.62 6.37
N ASN A 129 -15.10 2.94 7.48
CA ASN A 129 -13.97 2.01 7.60
C ASN A 129 -14.44 0.58 7.39
N GLN A 130 -13.63 -0.25 6.72
CA GLN A 130 -13.99 -1.63 6.41
C GLN A 130 -13.82 -2.57 7.61
N VAL A 131 -12.88 -2.25 8.50
CA VAL A 131 -12.67 -2.98 9.75
C VAL A 131 -12.82 -2.00 10.90
N GLU A 132 -13.69 -2.32 11.86
CA GLU A 132 -13.91 -1.47 13.01
C GLU A 132 -12.59 -1.24 13.77
N GLY A 133 -12.30 0.02 14.08
CA GLY A 133 -11.08 0.39 14.80
C GLY A 133 -9.89 0.66 13.91
N VAL A 134 -10.00 0.45 12.60
CA VAL A 134 -8.92 0.73 11.63
C VAL A 134 -9.42 1.76 10.63
N ARG A 135 -8.72 2.89 10.52
CA ARG A 135 -9.11 3.93 9.57
C ARG A 135 -8.60 3.62 8.19
N ASP A 136 -9.46 3.79 7.18
CA ASP A 136 -9.10 3.58 5.78
C ASP A 136 -8.68 4.90 5.13
N PHE A 137 -7.57 4.85 4.42
CA PHE A 137 -7.04 5.96 3.62
C PHE A 137 -6.76 5.46 2.21
N VAL A 138 -7.23 6.19 1.21
CA VAL A 138 -7.00 5.83 -0.19
C VAL A 138 -6.04 6.82 -0.81
N ALA A 139 -4.92 6.32 -1.31
CA ALA A 139 -3.88 7.10 -1.95
C ALA A 139 -3.70 6.67 -3.41
N PRO A 140 -3.17 7.56 -4.27
CA PRO A 140 -2.85 7.17 -5.64
C PRO A 140 -1.72 6.14 -5.66
N SER A 141 -1.73 5.29 -6.69
CA SER A 141 -0.60 4.42 -6.99
C SER A 141 0.67 5.24 -7.19
N THR A 142 1.79 4.71 -6.75
CA THR A 142 3.12 5.33 -6.92
C THR A 142 3.86 4.85 -8.15
N SER A 143 3.23 3.99 -8.96
CA SER A 143 3.81 3.50 -10.22
C SER A 143 4.25 4.64 -11.12
N GLY A 144 5.36 4.46 -11.82
CA GLY A 144 5.83 5.42 -12.82
C GLY A 144 4.87 5.62 -14.00
N LEU A 145 3.89 4.71 -14.17
CA LEU A 145 2.87 4.82 -15.21
C LEU A 145 1.76 5.80 -14.86
N VAL A 146 1.64 6.20 -13.60
CA VAL A 146 0.62 7.14 -13.13
C VAL A 146 1.01 8.55 -13.54
N ARG A 147 0.06 9.31 -14.11
CA ARG A 147 0.32 10.66 -14.63
C ARG A 147 0.48 11.74 -13.57
N MET A 148 0.03 11.50 -12.35
CA MET A 148 0.22 12.47 -11.27
C MET A 148 1.69 12.79 -11.07
N SER A 149 1.98 14.07 -10.85
CA SER A 149 3.33 14.51 -10.51
C SER A 149 3.72 14.05 -9.10
N LEU A 150 5.02 14.03 -8.84
CA LEU A 150 5.52 13.72 -7.49
C LEU A 150 4.93 14.70 -6.46
N LYS A 151 4.78 15.97 -6.83
CA LYS A 151 4.19 17.00 -5.96
C LYS A 151 2.73 16.65 -5.61
N GLU A 152 1.92 16.28 -6.59
CA GLU A 152 0.52 15.91 -6.37
C GLU A 152 0.40 14.68 -5.47
N LEU A 153 1.22 13.66 -5.73
CA LEU A 153 1.27 12.46 -4.89
C LEU A 153 1.63 12.82 -3.45
N THR A 154 2.68 13.62 -3.28
CA THR A 154 3.16 14.04 -1.97
C THR A 154 2.09 14.75 -1.15
N GLU A 155 1.32 15.66 -1.79
CA GLU A 155 0.26 16.39 -1.10
C GLU A 155 -0.80 15.47 -0.51
N ILE A 156 -1.16 14.40 -1.24
CA ILE A 156 -2.14 13.42 -0.77
C ILE A 156 -1.55 12.58 0.37
N TYR A 157 -0.36 12.01 0.18
CA TYR A 157 0.29 11.18 1.20
C TYR A 157 0.63 11.94 2.49
N ARG A 158 0.85 13.26 2.39
CA ARG A 158 1.17 14.10 3.56
C ARG A 158 0.09 14.07 4.62
N GLN A 159 -1.17 13.83 4.24
CA GLN A 159 -2.27 13.72 5.20
C GLN A 159 -2.06 12.59 6.21
N LEU A 160 -1.29 11.57 5.84
CA LEU A 160 -0.94 10.46 6.73
C LEU A 160 -0.01 10.87 7.87
N LYS A 161 0.64 12.03 7.76
CA LYS A 161 1.58 12.52 8.77
C LYS A 161 0.91 12.81 10.12
N LEU A 162 -0.41 12.85 10.18
CA LEU A 162 -1.15 13.00 11.43
C LEU A 162 -0.94 11.81 12.40
N TYR A 163 -0.39 10.74 11.90
CA TYR A 163 -0.06 9.53 12.64
C TYR A 163 1.45 9.30 12.66
#